data_a12dfb88a040fa75d4b97df454bf8156
#
_entry.id   a12dfb88a040fa75d4b97df454bf8156
#
_cell.length_a   1.000
_cell.length_b   1.000
_cell.length_c   1.000
_cell.angle_alpha   90.00
_cell.angle_beta   90.00
_cell.angle_gamma   90.00
#
_symmetry.space_group_name_H-M   'P 1'
#
loop_
_entity.id
_entity.type
_entity.pdbx_description
1 polymer ?
#
loop_
_entity_poly.entity_id
_entity_poly.type
_entity_poly.pdbx_seq_one_letter_code
_entity_poly.pdbx_strand_id
1 'polypeptide(L)'
;MTFTQLRAFATVARLGSLSAAAEVLGVSEPAVCSALASLRRDLGDPLYVRVRAGVRLTPGGERLAAAAAEILGLEDRMRREVGETRGEQGLLRLAVSAPVAEYVSAPLLDAFTRRWPRLEVAQEVAAPEDFSALLTDRRADVVLGLAPRPEPGIEAVPFLRYKLVVVCGARHRLARTRDLKLETLQRERWLVGPAHGELVRMFAERGLPPPELGAFATEAAAQAAAAAGEGLMLAIAHTVIEPVRHGSLVRLGVGGTPLDGMWHAATLGAERSSAEAGALRRFVTTPEATQAIVARPGGVPAGRFRPPVYVTIWSAVEPRASGAL
;
A
#
# COMPACT_ATOMS: atom_id res chain seq x y z
N MET A 1 -3.41 -33.32 -10.80
CA MET A 1 -3.41 -31.84 -10.57
C MET A 1 -2.34 -31.17 -11.42
N THR A 2 -2.67 -30.11 -12.20
CA THR A 2 -1.76 -29.38 -13.10
C THR A 2 -1.76 -27.87 -12.80
N PHE A 3 -0.72 -27.14 -13.23
CA PHE A 3 -0.69 -25.67 -13.10
C PHE A 3 -1.89 -24.98 -13.77
N THR A 4 -2.32 -25.47 -14.93
CA THR A 4 -3.52 -24.94 -15.60
C THR A 4 -4.79 -25.09 -14.76
N GLN A 5 -4.95 -26.23 -14.10
CA GLN A 5 -6.09 -26.48 -13.21
C GLN A 5 -6.02 -25.60 -11.96
N LEU A 6 -4.83 -25.44 -11.36
CA LEU A 6 -4.61 -24.54 -10.22
C LEU A 6 -4.88 -23.10 -10.60
N ARG A 7 -4.41 -22.65 -11.77
CA ARG A 7 -4.63 -21.29 -12.28
C ARG A 7 -6.12 -21.01 -12.53
N ALA A 8 -6.85 -21.98 -13.13
CA ALA A 8 -8.28 -21.86 -13.31
C ALA A 8 -9.01 -21.74 -11.95
N PHE A 9 -8.66 -22.59 -10.99
CA PHE A 9 -9.28 -22.56 -9.67
C PHE A 9 -8.96 -21.28 -8.91
N ALA A 10 -7.70 -20.84 -8.85
CA ALA A 10 -7.29 -19.61 -8.17
C ALA A 10 -8.00 -18.39 -8.76
N THR A 11 -8.16 -18.32 -10.09
CA THR A 11 -8.87 -17.24 -10.76
C THR A 11 -10.36 -17.24 -10.41
N VAL A 12 -11.02 -18.40 -10.38
CA VAL A 12 -12.43 -18.52 -9.95
C VAL A 12 -12.60 -18.17 -8.48
N ALA A 13 -11.68 -18.62 -7.62
CA ALA A 13 -11.69 -18.29 -6.20
C ALA A 13 -11.61 -16.77 -5.95
N ARG A 14 -10.76 -16.07 -6.70
CA ARG A 14 -10.57 -14.61 -6.60
C ARG A 14 -11.76 -13.82 -7.13
N LEU A 15 -12.31 -14.21 -8.29
CA LEU A 15 -13.37 -13.46 -8.97
C LEU A 15 -14.78 -13.84 -8.51
N GLY A 16 -14.94 -14.97 -7.84
CA GLY A 16 -16.25 -15.48 -7.42
C GLY A 16 -17.17 -15.87 -8.59
N SER A 17 -16.65 -15.96 -9.83
CA SER A 17 -17.41 -16.17 -11.05
C SER A 17 -16.64 -17.04 -12.05
N LEU A 18 -17.31 -18.07 -12.58
CA LEU A 18 -16.74 -18.94 -13.61
C LEU A 18 -16.59 -18.22 -14.96
N SER A 19 -17.58 -17.43 -15.33
CA SER A 19 -17.56 -16.68 -16.60
C SER A 19 -16.49 -15.57 -16.58
N ALA A 20 -16.38 -14.81 -15.49
CA ALA A 20 -15.33 -13.80 -15.34
C ALA A 20 -13.93 -14.46 -15.34
N ALA A 21 -13.77 -15.62 -14.72
CA ALA A 21 -12.51 -16.36 -14.75
C ALA A 21 -12.16 -16.85 -16.15
N ALA A 22 -13.14 -17.33 -16.92
CA ALA A 22 -12.95 -17.75 -18.30
C ALA A 22 -12.49 -16.58 -19.19
N GLU A 23 -13.10 -15.41 -19.04
CA GLU A 23 -12.72 -14.19 -19.74
C GLU A 23 -11.27 -13.77 -19.43
N VAL A 24 -10.91 -13.71 -18.15
CA VAL A 24 -9.54 -13.34 -17.71
C VAL A 24 -8.49 -14.35 -18.19
N LEU A 25 -8.85 -15.64 -18.26
CA LEU A 25 -7.94 -16.69 -18.71
C LEU A 25 -7.89 -16.87 -20.24
N GLY A 26 -8.75 -16.16 -20.99
CA GLY A 26 -8.83 -16.29 -22.44
C GLY A 26 -9.29 -17.67 -22.90
N VAL A 27 -10.13 -18.37 -22.11
CA VAL A 27 -10.64 -19.70 -22.41
C VAL A 27 -12.16 -19.75 -22.31
N SER A 28 -12.79 -20.83 -22.77
CA SER A 28 -14.24 -21.00 -22.63
C SER A 28 -14.63 -21.38 -21.18
N GLU A 29 -15.83 -20.97 -20.73
CA GLU A 29 -16.36 -21.36 -19.42
C GLU A 29 -16.44 -22.91 -19.26
N PRO A 30 -16.83 -23.70 -20.28
CA PRO A 30 -16.73 -25.15 -20.19
C PRO A 30 -15.31 -25.68 -19.93
N ALA A 31 -14.27 -25.03 -20.44
CA ALA A 31 -12.89 -25.42 -20.18
C ALA A 31 -12.51 -25.17 -18.70
N VAL A 32 -12.92 -24.04 -18.13
CA VAL A 32 -12.78 -23.75 -16.70
C VAL A 32 -13.53 -24.79 -15.87
N CYS A 33 -14.78 -25.07 -16.19
CA CYS A 33 -15.58 -26.08 -15.50
C CYS A 33 -14.93 -27.48 -15.54
N SER A 34 -14.36 -27.87 -16.68
CA SER A 34 -13.67 -29.17 -16.84
C SER A 34 -12.40 -29.22 -15.98
N ALA A 35 -11.60 -28.15 -15.96
CA ALA A 35 -10.41 -28.04 -15.11
C ALA A 35 -10.76 -28.18 -13.62
N LEU A 36 -11.81 -27.48 -13.16
CA LEU A 36 -12.28 -27.56 -11.78
C LEU A 36 -12.88 -28.95 -11.44
N ALA A 37 -13.62 -29.56 -12.37
CA ALA A 37 -14.16 -30.89 -12.15
C ALA A 37 -13.05 -31.94 -11.99
N SER A 38 -11.95 -31.82 -12.73
CA SER A 38 -10.77 -32.66 -12.55
C SER A 38 -10.12 -32.43 -11.18
N LEU A 39 -9.90 -31.19 -10.76
CA LEU A 39 -9.37 -30.88 -9.45
C LEU A 39 -10.22 -31.42 -8.29
N ARG A 40 -11.54 -31.31 -8.39
CA ARG A 40 -12.48 -31.84 -7.40
C ARG A 40 -12.37 -33.39 -7.28
N ARG A 41 -12.19 -34.06 -8.40
CA ARG A 41 -11.97 -35.54 -8.40
C ARG A 41 -10.62 -35.91 -7.82
N ASP A 42 -9.56 -35.16 -8.17
CA ASP A 42 -8.20 -35.40 -7.69
C ASP A 42 -8.09 -35.25 -6.18
N LEU A 43 -8.80 -34.26 -5.61
CA LEU A 43 -8.71 -33.88 -4.19
C LEU A 43 -9.85 -34.46 -3.33
N GLY A 44 -10.90 -35.01 -3.93
CA GLY A 44 -12.05 -35.57 -3.21
C GLY A 44 -12.88 -34.51 -2.45
N ASP A 45 -12.73 -33.20 -2.79
CA ASP A 45 -13.44 -32.08 -2.15
C ASP A 45 -14.26 -31.33 -3.21
N PRO A 46 -15.47 -30.84 -2.87
CA PRO A 46 -16.26 -30.00 -3.75
C PRO A 46 -15.58 -28.67 -4.13
N LEU A 47 -14.66 -28.16 -3.31
CA LEU A 47 -13.88 -26.93 -3.42
C LEU A 47 -14.72 -25.66 -3.44
N TYR A 48 -15.92 -25.68 -4.02
CA TYR A 48 -16.85 -24.56 -4.05
C TYR A 48 -18.30 -25.03 -4.20
N VAL A 49 -19.23 -24.15 -3.81
CA VAL A 49 -20.67 -24.27 -4.05
C VAL A 49 -21.16 -23.12 -4.91
N ARG A 50 -22.09 -23.39 -5.83
CA ARG A 50 -22.76 -22.35 -6.60
C ARG A 50 -23.80 -21.65 -5.73
N VAL A 51 -23.79 -20.33 -5.75
CA VAL A 51 -24.76 -19.45 -5.08
C VAL A 51 -25.39 -18.49 -6.09
N ARG A 52 -26.48 -17.82 -5.74
CA ARG A 52 -27.16 -16.88 -6.65
C ARG A 52 -26.21 -15.79 -7.21
N ALA A 53 -25.24 -15.36 -6.43
CA ALA A 53 -24.27 -14.32 -6.80
C ALA A 53 -22.93 -14.87 -7.35
N GLY A 54 -22.85 -16.14 -7.74
CA GLY A 54 -21.62 -16.72 -8.29
C GLY A 54 -21.15 -17.98 -7.56
N VAL A 55 -19.92 -17.97 -7.05
CA VAL A 55 -19.25 -19.11 -6.41
C VAL A 55 -18.80 -18.73 -5.01
N ARG A 56 -19.06 -19.64 -4.05
CA ARG A 56 -18.54 -19.56 -2.68
C ARG A 56 -17.66 -20.75 -2.40
N LEU A 57 -16.47 -20.54 -1.87
CA LEU A 57 -15.52 -21.61 -1.54
C LEU A 57 -16.02 -22.45 -0.35
N THR A 58 -15.64 -23.73 -0.35
CA THR A 58 -15.68 -24.58 0.85
C THR A 58 -14.44 -24.33 1.71
N PRO A 59 -14.39 -24.78 2.98
CA PRO A 59 -13.16 -24.71 3.77
C PRO A 59 -11.95 -25.38 3.10
N GLY A 60 -12.16 -26.47 2.34
CA GLY A 60 -11.13 -27.11 1.50
C GLY A 60 -10.73 -26.22 0.33
N GLY A 61 -11.71 -25.56 -0.30
CA GLY A 61 -11.48 -24.60 -1.37
C GLY A 61 -10.68 -23.38 -0.92
N GLU A 62 -10.95 -22.82 0.26
CA GLU A 62 -10.18 -21.70 0.81
C GLU A 62 -8.71 -22.08 1.03
N ARG A 63 -8.46 -23.25 1.61
CA ARG A 63 -7.10 -23.77 1.78
C ARG A 63 -6.40 -24.01 0.44
N LEU A 64 -7.11 -24.58 -0.53
CA LEU A 64 -6.56 -24.79 -1.86
C LEU A 64 -6.27 -23.45 -2.56
N ALA A 65 -7.14 -22.44 -2.41
CA ALA A 65 -6.93 -21.12 -3.02
C ALA A 65 -5.62 -20.48 -2.53
N ALA A 66 -5.39 -20.49 -1.21
CA ALA A 66 -4.15 -19.99 -0.62
C ALA A 66 -2.92 -20.77 -1.13
N ALA A 67 -2.96 -22.09 -1.10
CA ALA A 67 -1.87 -22.93 -1.59
C ALA A 67 -1.63 -22.76 -3.10
N ALA A 68 -2.71 -22.68 -3.90
CA ALA A 68 -2.60 -22.47 -5.35
C ALA A 68 -1.97 -21.12 -5.70
N ALA A 69 -2.34 -20.06 -5.00
CA ALA A 69 -1.73 -18.74 -5.19
C ALA A 69 -0.22 -18.76 -4.91
N GLU A 70 0.20 -19.45 -3.85
CA GLU A 70 1.61 -19.60 -3.50
C GLU A 70 2.39 -20.42 -4.55
N ILE A 71 1.84 -21.57 -4.98
CA ILE A 71 2.46 -22.45 -6.00
C ILE A 71 2.60 -21.71 -7.33
N LEU A 72 1.54 -21.01 -7.78
CA LEU A 72 1.55 -20.26 -9.04
C LEU A 72 2.51 -19.08 -8.98
N GLY A 73 2.55 -18.37 -7.86
CA GLY A 73 3.49 -17.29 -7.68
C GLY A 73 4.95 -17.76 -7.65
N LEU A 74 5.22 -18.96 -7.13
CA LEU A 74 6.55 -19.59 -7.19
C LEU A 74 6.90 -20.00 -8.63
N GLU A 75 5.95 -20.55 -9.38
CA GLU A 75 6.12 -20.87 -10.82
C GLU A 75 6.48 -19.60 -11.61
N ASP A 76 5.74 -18.51 -11.43
CA ASP A 76 5.98 -17.25 -12.11
C ASP A 76 7.34 -16.66 -11.73
N ARG A 77 7.75 -16.76 -10.46
CA ARG A 77 9.10 -16.33 -10.03
C ARG A 77 10.19 -17.15 -10.70
N MET A 78 10.07 -18.46 -10.69
CA MET A 78 11.04 -19.35 -11.32
C MET A 78 11.19 -19.07 -12.82
N ARG A 79 10.07 -18.81 -13.53
CA ARG A 79 10.11 -18.45 -14.95
C ARG A 79 10.86 -17.12 -15.17
N ARG A 80 10.63 -16.12 -14.32
CA ARG A 80 11.38 -14.84 -14.39
C ARG A 80 12.86 -15.02 -14.13
N GLU A 81 13.25 -15.72 -13.06
CA GLU A 81 14.64 -15.97 -12.72
C GLU A 81 15.39 -16.70 -13.86
N VAL A 82 14.73 -17.64 -14.51
CA VAL A 82 15.31 -18.31 -15.71
C VAL A 82 15.38 -17.36 -16.91
N GLY A 83 14.39 -16.50 -17.12
CA GLY A 83 14.39 -15.47 -18.18
C GLY A 83 15.53 -14.47 -18.00
N GLU A 84 15.77 -14.01 -16.77
CA GLU A 84 16.85 -13.08 -16.42
C GLU A 84 18.24 -13.64 -16.77
N THR A 85 18.46 -14.96 -16.61
CA THR A 85 19.73 -15.60 -17.04
C THR A 85 19.95 -15.54 -18.54
N ARG A 86 18.88 -15.33 -19.33
CA ARG A 86 18.92 -15.13 -20.78
C ARG A 86 19.00 -13.66 -21.20
N GLY A 87 19.10 -12.73 -20.23
CA GLY A 87 19.17 -11.30 -20.49
C GLY A 87 17.80 -10.64 -20.69
N GLU A 88 16.70 -11.32 -20.37
CA GLU A 88 15.36 -10.74 -20.32
C GLU A 88 15.28 -9.68 -19.21
N GLN A 89 14.36 -8.72 -19.36
CA GLN A 89 14.13 -7.70 -18.34
C GLN A 89 13.52 -8.32 -17.08
N GLY A 90 14.08 -8.00 -15.91
CA GLY A 90 13.46 -8.34 -14.63
C GLY A 90 12.15 -7.57 -14.45
N LEU A 91 11.17 -8.16 -13.79
CA LEU A 91 9.89 -7.53 -13.47
C LEU A 91 9.68 -7.49 -11.96
N LEU A 92 9.49 -6.28 -11.41
CA LEU A 92 9.11 -6.05 -10.03
C LEU A 92 7.66 -5.56 -9.95
N ARG A 93 6.80 -6.32 -9.31
CA ARG A 93 5.39 -5.93 -9.09
C ARG A 93 5.29 -5.19 -7.77
N LEU A 94 4.87 -3.95 -7.84
CA LEU A 94 4.80 -3.02 -6.73
C LEU A 94 3.35 -2.60 -6.48
N ALA A 95 2.80 -2.90 -5.31
CA ALA A 95 1.54 -2.33 -4.88
C ALA A 95 1.78 -1.18 -3.90
N VAL A 96 1.12 -0.05 -4.11
CA VAL A 96 1.30 1.14 -3.29
C VAL A 96 -0.03 1.71 -2.83
N SER A 97 -0.06 2.32 -1.64
CA SER A 97 -1.23 3.11 -1.24
C SER A 97 -1.34 4.40 -2.08
N ALA A 98 -2.56 4.93 -2.22
CA ALA A 98 -2.80 6.13 -3.02
C ALA A 98 -1.88 7.31 -2.67
N PRO A 99 -1.65 7.68 -1.39
CA PRO A 99 -0.72 8.76 -1.06
C PRO A 99 0.73 8.45 -1.44
N VAL A 100 1.15 7.17 -1.36
CA VAL A 100 2.49 6.76 -1.80
C VAL A 100 2.61 6.85 -3.32
N ALA A 101 1.59 6.45 -4.07
CA ALA A 101 1.55 6.60 -5.52
C ALA A 101 1.70 8.06 -5.94
N GLU A 102 0.98 8.95 -5.26
CA GLU A 102 0.91 10.36 -5.62
C GLU A 102 2.17 11.15 -5.24
N TYR A 103 2.79 10.83 -4.10
CA TYR A 103 3.83 11.68 -3.54
C TYR A 103 5.21 11.05 -3.40
N VAL A 104 5.33 9.71 -3.45
CA VAL A 104 6.54 8.99 -3.08
C VAL A 104 7.08 8.12 -4.19
N SER A 105 6.22 7.37 -4.88
CA SER A 105 6.69 6.28 -5.74
C SER A 105 7.51 6.76 -6.92
N ALA A 106 7.11 7.80 -7.65
CA ALA A 106 7.84 8.27 -8.82
C ALA A 106 9.30 8.65 -8.50
N PRO A 107 9.60 9.60 -7.58
CA PRO A 107 10.99 9.94 -7.27
C PRO A 107 11.78 8.80 -6.63
N LEU A 108 11.13 7.93 -5.87
CA LEU A 108 11.76 6.74 -5.29
C LEU A 108 12.19 5.75 -6.37
N LEU A 109 11.27 5.44 -7.29
CA LEU A 109 11.53 4.47 -8.37
C LEU A 109 12.53 5.01 -9.38
N ASP A 110 12.50 6.30 -9.72
CA ASP A 110 13.51 6.94 -10.56
C ASP A 110 14.91 6.80 -9.97
N ALA A 111 15.05 6.94 -8.65
CA ALA A 111 16.34 6.76 -7.99
C ALA A 111 16.75 5.29 -7.92
N PHE A 112 15.80 4.39 -7.70
CA PHE A 112 16.07 2.96 -7.63
C PHE A 112 16.45 2.37 -8.99
N THR A 113 15.67 2.63 -10.05
CA THR A 113 15.86 2.03 -11.38
C THR A 113 17.14 2.52 -12.07
N ARG A 114 17.69 3.69 -11.70
CA ARG A 114 19.04 4.09 -12.16
C ARG A 114 20.13 3.06 -11.82
N ARG A 115 19.95 2.30 -10.74
CA ARG A 115 20.87 1.22 -10.34
C ARG A 115 20.50 -0.12 -10.97
N TRP A 116 19.30 -0.24 -11.51
CA TRP A 116 18.73 -1.46 -12.07
C TRP A 116 18.12 -1.18 -13.45
N PRO A 117 18.94 -0.81 -14.46
CA PRO A 117 18.44 -0.31 -15.74
C PRO A 117 17.67 -1.35 -16.57
N ARG A 118 17.78 -2.63 -16.21
CA ARG A 118 17.03 -3.74 -16.86
C ARG A 118 15.79 -4.16 -16.07
N LEU A 119 15.44 -3.45 -15.01
CA LEU A 119 14.29 -3.78 -14.18
C LEU A 119 13.08 -2.96 -14.62
N GLU A 120 12.04 -3.65 -15.04
CA GLU A 120 10.72 -3.07 -15.24
C GLU A 120 9.95 -3.09 -13.91
N VAL A 121 9.27 -2.01 -13.58
CA VAL A 121 8.44 -1.91 -12.38
C VAL A 121 6.98 -1.76 -12.80
N ALA A 122 6.20 -2.80 -12.56
CA ALA A 122 4.74 -2.74 -12.71
C ALA A 122 4.10 -2.27 -11.41
N GLN A 123 3.57 -1.05 -11.40
CA GLN A 123 2.95 -0.46 -10.22
C GLN A 123 1.43 -0.52 -10.30
N GLU A 124 0.79 -0.96 -9.20
CA GLU A 124 -0.65 -0.82 -8.99
C GLU A 124 -0.94 -0.05 -7.69
N VAL A 125 -2.08 0.65 -7.66
CA VAL A 125 -2.60 1.28 -6.44
C VAL A 125 -3.56 0.32 -5.76
N ALA A 126 -3.32 0.06 -4.47
CA ALA A 126 -4.12 -0.86 -3.68
C ALA A 126 -4.43 -0.27 -2.30
N ALA A 127 -5.50 -0.74 -1.69
CA ALA A 127 -5.84 -0.38 -0.31
C ALA A 127 -4.87 -1.09 0.67
N PRO A 128 -4.45 -0.43 1.75
CA PRO A 128 -3.54 -1.05 2.72
C PRO A 128 -4.06 -2.37 3.32
N GLU A 129 -5.37 -2.53 3.38
CA GLU A 129 -6.06 -3.74 3.85
C GLU A 129 -5.76 -4.96 2.99
N ASP A 130 -5.48 -4.75 1.70
CA ASP A 130 -5.21 -5.81 0.71
C ASP A 130 -3.73 -6.18 0.65
N PHE A 131 -2.84 -5.42 1.28
CA PHE A 131 -1.38 -5.60 1.16
C PHE A 131 -0.90 -6.99 1.57
N SER A 132 -1.41 -7.53 2.68
CA SER A 132 -1.05 -8.88 3.12
C SER A 132 -1.45 -9.93 2.06
N ALA A 133 -2.68 -9.84 1.55
CA ALA A 133 -3.18 -10.76 0.53
C ALA A 133 -2.39 -10.63 -0.78
N LEU A 134 -2.07 -9.41 -1.23
CA LEU A 134 -1.27 -9.18 -2.43
C LEU A 134 0.12 -9.82 -2.35
N LEU A 135 0.75 -9.76 -1.17
CA LEU A 135 2.05 -10.41 -0.93
C LEU A 135 1.92 -11.93 -0.85
N THR A 136 0.97 -12.45 -0.07
CA THR A 136 0.80 -13.90 0.12
C THR A 136 0.34 -14.60 -1.16
N ASP A 137 -0.53 -13.96 -1.93
CA ASP A 137 -0.97 -14.43 -3.25
C ASP A 137 0.08 -14.17 -4.35
N ARG A 138 1.23 -13.61 -4.00
CA ARG A 138 2.33 -13.26 -4.92
C ARG A 138 1.88 -12.41 -6.11
N ARG A 139 0.89 -11.58 -5.92
CA ARG A 139 0.43 -10.58 -6.90
C ARG A 139 1.28 -9.33 -6.85
N ALA A 140 1.84 -9.00 -5.67
CA ALA A 140 2.88 -8.00 -5.50
C ALA A 140 4.14 -8.64 -4.91
N ASP A 141 5.30 -8.15 -5.30
CA ASP A 141 6.60 -8.53 -4.75
C ASP A 141 6.99 -7.59 -3.59
N VAL A 142 6.55 -6.33 -3.67
CA VAL A 142 6.72 -5.30 -2.63
C VAL A 142 5.43 -4.51 -2.47
N VAL A 143 5.11 -4.13 -1.24
CA VAL A 143 4.07 -3.14 -0.98
C VAL A 143 4.65 -1.93 -0.26
N LEU A 144 4.17 -0.71 -0.62
CA LEU A 144 4.58 0.54 0.03
C LEU A 144 3.35 1.30 0.53
N GLY A 145 3.31 1.58 1.82
CA GLY A 145 2.19 2.28 2.44
C GLY A 145 2.16 2.16 3.95
N LEU A 146 0.98 2.10 4.54
CA LEU A 146 0.83 1.69 5.93
C LEU A 146 1.32 0.25 6.10
N ALA A 147 1.81 -0.08 7.30
CA ALA A 147 2.22 -1.45 7.58
C ALA A 147 1.07 -2.43 7.31
N PRO A 148 1.31 -3.51 6.55
CA PRO A 148 0.32 -4.56 6.42
C PRO A 148 0.02 -5.18 7.79
N ARG A 149 -1.07 -5.91 7.90
CA ARG A 149 -1.36 -6.66 9.13
C ARG A 149 -0.20 -7.63 9.40
N PRO A 150 0.21 -7.76 10.67
CA PRO A 150 1.25 -8.73 11.02
C PRO A 150 0.81 -10.14 10.65
N GLU A 151 1.53 -10.75 9.72
CA GLU A 151 1.30 -12.14 9.28
C GLU A 151 2.62 -12.90 9.21
N PRO A 152 2.64 -14.20 9.55
CA PRO A 152 3.85 -15.02 9.44
C PRO A 152 4.40 -14.98 8.00
N GLY A 153 5.68 -14.69 7.87
CA GLY A 153 6.36 -14.66 6.56
C GLY A 153 6.25 -13.34 5.80
N ILE A 154 5.62 -12.30 6.35
CA ILE A 154 5.70 -10.93 5.85
C ILE A 154 6.68 -10.13 6.70
N GLU A 155 7.64 -9.49 6.04
CA GLU A 155 8.63 -8.62 6.67
C GLU A 155 8.39 -7.17 6.26
N ALA A 156 8.14 -6.29 7.21
CA ALA A 156 7.91 -4.87 6.99
C ALA A 156 9.02 -4.03 7.63
N VAL A 157 9.53 -3.05 6.90
CA VAL A 157 10.50 -2.08 7.39
C VAL A 157 9.93 -0.66 7.30
N PRO A 158 10.02 0.16 8.35
CA PRO A 158 9.65 1.57 8.27
C PRO A 158 10.68 2.30 7.40
N PHE A 159 10.23 3.21 6.51
CA PHE A 159 11.17 3.93 5.66
C PHE A 159 10.98 5.44 5.65
N LEU A 160 9.76 5.95 5.88
CA LEU A 160 9.53 7.39 5.85
C LEU A 160 8.50 7.81 6.90
N ARG A 161 8.92 8.71 7.80
CA ARG A 161 7.99 9.40 8.71
C ARG A 161 7.31 10.54 8.00
N TYR A 162 6.04 10.71 8.27
CA TYR A 162 5.27 11.88 7.85
C TYR A 162 4.46 12.45 9.01
N LYS A 163 4.06 13.70 8.87
CA LYS A 163 3.14 14.35 9.81
C LYS A 163 1.85 14.70 9.08
N LEU A 164 0.73 14.50 9.75
CA LEU A 164 -0.56 14.96 9.30
C LEU A 164 -0.92 16.24 10.02
N VAL A 165 -1.36 17.22 9.28
CA VAL A 165 -1.78 18.54 9.74
C VAL A 165 -3.17 18.86 9.22
N VAL A 166 -3.95 19.59 10.01
CA VAL A 166 -5.23 20.10 9.55
C VAL A 166 -5.02 21.39 8.79
N VAL A 167 -5.58 21.46 7.58
CA VAL A 167 -5.52 22.66 6.73
C VAL A 167 -6.91 23.06 6.24
N CYS A 168 -7.04 24.33 5.90
CA CYS A 168 -8.21 24.89 5.21
C CYS A 168 -7.78 25.99 4.23
N GLY A 169 -8.67 26.42 3.35
CA GLY A 169 -8.42 27.56 2.49
C GLY A 169 -8.27 28.87 3.26
N ALA A 170 -7.48 29.80 2.73
CA ALA A 170 -7.21 31.09 3.39
C ALA A 170 -8.47 31.94 3.65
N ARG A 171 -9.55 31.69 2.89
CA ARG A 171 -10.86 32.38 3.05
C ARG A 171 -11.82 31.62 3.97
N HIS A 172 -11.44 30.45 4.46
CA HIS A 172 -12.29 29.68 5.36
C HIS A 172 -12.44 30.40 6.69
N ARG A 173 -13.63 30.34 7.30
CA ARG A 173 -13.95 31.05 8.56
C ARG A 173 -13.00 30.73 9.73
N LEU A 174 -12.44 29.51 9.72
CA LEU A 174 -11.50 29.05 10.76
C LEU A 174 -10.05 29.42 10.48
N ALA A 175 -9.70 29.98 9.31
CA ALA A 175 -8.32 30.24 8.92
C ALA A 175 -7.55 31.16 9.89
N ARG A 176 -8.27 32.00 10.65
CA ARG A 176 -7.69 32.92 11.65
C ARG A 176 -7.92 32.50 13.11
N THR A 177 -8.59 31.34 13.32
CA THR A 177 -8.89 30.84 14.66
C THR A 177 -7.69 30.06 15.21
N ARG A 178 -7.36 30.32 16.47
CA ARG A 178 -6.27 29.61 17.17
C ARG A 178 -6.87 28.61 18.17
N ASP A 179 -6.05 27.65 18.58
CA ASP A 179 -6.35 26.70 19.67
C ASP A 179 -7.69 25.96 19.47
N LEU A 180 -7.89 25.48 18.26
CA LEU A 180 -9.08 24.72 17.89
C LEU A 180 -9.11 23.36 18.60
N LYS A 181 -10.27 23.02 19.14
CA LYS A 181 -10.52 21.67 19.66
C LYS A 181 -11.19 20.82 18.59
N LEU A 182 -10.85 19.53 18.55
CA LEU A 182 -11.39 18.61 17.55
C LEU A 182 -12.92 18.51 17.61
N GLU A 183 -13.48 18.60 18.82
CA GLU A 183 -14.92 18.57 19.07
C GLU A 183 -15.67 19.71 18.32
N THR A 184 -15.04 20.86 18.21
CA THR A 184 -15.63 22.00 17.49
C THR A 184 -15.59 21.84 15.98
N LEU A 185 -14.69 20.97 15.49
CA LEU A 185 -14.49 20.71 14.06
C LEU A 185 -15.34 19.54 13.56
N GLN A 186 -16.07 18.86 14.44
CA GLN A 186 -16.91 17.73 14.08
C GLN A 186 -18.04 18.10 13.09
N ARG A 187 -18.53 19.33 13.19
CA ARG A 187 -19.61 19.85 12.33
C ARG A 187 -19.12 20.44 11.01
N GLU A 188 -17.79 20.47 10.81
CA GLU A 188 -17.19 20.92 9.57
C GLU A 188 -17.23 19.79 8.54
N ARG A 189 -17.28 20.19 7.27
CA ARG A 189 -17.08 19.27 6.17
C ARG A 189 -15.59 18.94 6.02
N TRP A 190 -15.25 17.67 6.04
CA TRP A 190 -13.89 17.19 5.86
C TRP A 190 -13.69 16.61 4.48
N LEU A 191 -12.76 17.17 3.75
CA LEU A 191 -12.43 16.82 2.39
C LEU A 191 -11.35 15.73 2.43
N VAL A 192 -11.64 14.60 1.80
CA VAL A 192 -10.80 13.40 1.90
C VAL A 192 -10.53 12.81 0.54
N GLY A 193 -9.30 12.35 0.34
CA GLY A 193 -8.92 11.46 -0.73
C GLY A 193 -9.20 9.99 -0.37
N PRO A 194 -8.67 9.04 -1.16
CA PRO A 194 -8.90 7.61 -0.94
C PRO A 194 -8.41 7.10 0.42
N ALA A 195 -7.37 7.71 1.00
CA ALA A 195 -6.73 7.27 2.24
C ALA A 195 -7.12 8.13 3.45
N HIS A 196 -8.34 8.01 3.93
CA HIS A 196 -8.88 8.83 5.02
C HIS A 196 -8.99 8.13 6.38
N GLY A 197 -8.48 6.91 6.52
CA GLY A 197 -8.57 6.14 7.76
C GLY A 197 -7.99 6.85 8.99
N GLU A 198 -6.90 7.62 8.82
CA GLU A 198 -6.29 8.40 9.90
C GLU A 198 -7.21 9.50 10.44
N LEU A 199 -8.01 10.14 9.57
CA LEU A 199 -9.00 11.12 10.00
C LEU A 199 -10.08 10.45 10.85
N VAL A 200 -10.63 9.33 10.39
CA VAL A 200 -11.66 8.59 11.13
C VAL A 200 -11.10 8.12 12.47
N ARG A 201 -9.88 7.61 12.50
CA ARG A 201 -9.19 7.20 13.73
C ARG A 201 -9.00 8.37 14.70
N MET A 202 -8.61 9.53 14.22
CA MET A 202 -8.40 10.74 15.04
C MET A 202 -9.68 11.14 15.80
N PHE A 203 -10.85 11.00 15.18
CA PHE A 203 -12.14 11.24 15.85
C PHE A 203 -12.49 10.11 16.83
N ALA A 204 -12.32 8.85 16.40
CA ALA A 204 -12.65 7.68 17.22
C ALA A 204 -11.82 7.60 18.52
N GLU A 205 -10.53 7.92 18.47
CA GLU A 205 -9.64 7.96 19.65
C GLU A 205 -10.10 8.97 20.72
N ARG A 206 -10.92 9.94 20.34
CA ARG A 206 -11.51 10.92 21.26
C ARG A 206 -12.98 10.64 21.61
N GLY A 207 -13.47 9.46 21.20
CA GLY A 207 -14.89 9.09 21.42
C GLY A 207 -15.87 9.96 20.64
N LEU A 208 -15.42 10.61 19.55
CA LEU A 208 -16.26 11.43 18.69
C LEU A 208 -16.79 10.60 17.52
N PRO A 209 -18.03 10.81 17.09
CA PRO A 209 -18.53 10.21 15.87
C PRO A 209 -17.79 10.77 14.64
N PRO A 210 -17.75 10.00 13.53
CA PRO A 210 -17.08 10.46 12.31
C PRO A 210 -17.73 11.76 11.81
N PRO A 211 -16.92 12.70 11.28
CA PRO A 211 -17.44 13.94 10.72
C PRO A 211 -18.06 13.73 9.34
N GLU A 212 -18.72 14.77 8.80
CA GLU A 212 -19.17 14.77 7.41
C GLU A 212 -17.98 14.72 6.45
N LEU A 213 -17.95 13.71 5.55
CA LEU A 213 -16.88 13.51 4.59
C LEU A 213 -17.30 13.95 3.19
N GLY A 214 -16.49 14.81 2.57
CA GLY A 214 -16.53 15.11 1.14
C GLY A 214 -15.43 14.32 0.43
N ALA A 215 -15.81 13.22 -0.24
CA ALA A 215 -14.84 12.32 -0.88
C ALA A 215 -14.42 12.79 -2.28
N PHE A 216 -13.15 12.67 -2.58
CA PHE A 216 -12.53 12.98 -3.87
C PHE A 216 -11.73 11.77 -4.38
N ALA A 217 -11.53 11.73 -5.70
CA ALA A 217 -10.80 10.62 -6.34
C ALA A 217 -9.30 10.59 -6.00
N THR A 218 -8.71 11.75 -5.65
CA THR A 218 -7.28 11.89 -5.32
C THR A 218 -7.07 12.84 -4.14
N GLU A 219 -5.93 12.70 -3.46
CA GLU A 219 -5.53 13.63 -2.40
C GLU A 219 -5.35 15.07 -2.94
N ALA A 220 -4.79 15.22 -4.16
CA ALA A 220 -4.61 16.51 -4.80
C ALA A 220 -5.97 17.20 -5.10
N ALA A 221 -7.00 16.47 -5.50
CA ALA A 221 -8.34 17.02 -5.72
C ALA A 221 -8.96 17.49 -4.40
N ALA A 222 -8.85 16.71 -3.32
CA ALA A 222 -9.29 17.12 -1.99
C ALA A 222 -8.55 18.38 -1.50
N GLN A 223 -7.24 18.46 -1.75
CA GLN A 223 -6.42 19.62 -1.40
C GLN A 223 -6.83 20.87 -2.19
N ALA A 224 -7.13 20.73 -3.49
CA ALA A 224 -7.61 21.84 -4.31
C ALA A 224 -8.97 22.37 -3.80
N ALA A 225 -9.90 21.49 -3.44
CA ALA A 225 -11.19 21.85 -2.85
C ALA A 225 -11.01 22.54 -1.48
N ALA A 226 -10.06 22.06 -0.65
CA ALA A 226 -9.72 22.73 0.59
C ALA A 226 -9.19 24.15 0.34
N ALA A 227 -8.31 24.34 -0.63
CA ALA A 227 -7.80 25.67 -1.02
C ALA A 227 -8.91 26.60 -1.55
N ALA A 228 -9.91 26.06 -2.23
CA ALA A 228 -11.12 26.76 -2.63
C ALA A 228 -12.03 27.19 -1.46
N GLY A 229 -11.81 26.61 -0.27
CA GLY A 229 -12.56 26.95 0.94
C GLY A 229 -13.79 26.06 1.20
N GLU A 230 -13.87 24.90 0.52
CA GLU A 230 -15.02 24.00 0.61
C GLU A 230 -15.08 23.18 1.92
N GLY A 231 -13.99 23.19 2.70
CA GLY A 231 -13.93 22.48 3.97
C GLY A 231 -12.53 22.36 4.54
N LEU A 232 -12.39 21.46 5.50
CA LEU A 232 -11.12 21.11 6.15
C LEU A 232 -10.51 19.86 5.51
N MET A 233 -9.20 19.73 5.62
CA MET A 233 -8.50 18.52 5.18
C MET A 233 -7.43 18.14 6.21
N LEU A 234 -7.33 16.84 6.52
CA LEU A 234 -6.17 16.27 7.20
C LEU A 234 -5.15 15.89 6.13
N ALA A 235 -4.12 16.69 5.98
CA ALA A 235 -3.15 16.57 4.89
C ALA A 235 -1.77 16.15 5.40
N ILE A 236 -1.00 15.48 4.55
CA ILE A 236 0.41 15.19 4.81
C ILE A 236 1.18 16.51 4.78
N ALA A 237 1.87 16.84 5.87
CA ALA A 237 2.45 18.17 6.06
C ALA A 237 3.37 18.63 4.92
N HIS A 238 4.20 17.73 4.38
CA HIS A 238 5.14 18.09 3.31
C HIS A 238 4.46 18.36 1.96
N THR A 239 3.25 17.81 1.71
CA THR A 239 2.53 18.05 0.45
C THR A 239 1.86 19.41 0.40
N VAL A 240 1.64 20.03 1.57
CA VAL A 240 0.98 21.34 1.69
C VAL A 240 1.95 22.48 2.00
N ILE A 241 3.28 22.26 2.02
CA ILE A 241 4.27 23.30 2.32
C ILE A 241 4.14 24.47 1.34
N GLU A 242 4.14 24.20 0.03
CA GLU A 242 4.05 25.25 -0.99
C GLU A 242 2.68 25.96 -1.00
N PRO A 243 1.53 25.25 -0.97
CA PRO A 243 0.24 25.91 -0.80
C PRO A 243 0.13 26.80 0.44
N VAL A 244 0.71 26.40 1.57
CA VAL A 244 0.74 27.23 2.79
C VAL A 244 1.67 28.42 2.62
N ARG A 245 2.84 28.23 2.00
CA ARG A 245 3.78 29.34 1.74
C ARG A 245 3.18 30.39 0.80
N HIS A 246 2.45 29.95 -0.23
CA HIS A 246 1.78 30.85 -1.18
C HIS A 246 0.44 31.40 -0.65
N GLY A 247 0.02 30.99 0.55
CA GLY A 247 -1.18 31.50 1.20
C GLY A 247 -2.51 31.00 0.61
N SER A 248 -2.51 29.96 -0.21
CA SER A 248 -3.75 29.31 -0.68
C SER A 248 -4.36 28.38 0.38
N LEU A 249 -3.51 27.78 1.21
CA LEU A 249 -3.91 27.01 2.38
C LEU A 249 -3.39 27.66 3.66
N VAL A 250 -4.09 27.42 4.76
CA VAL A 250 -3.69 27.80 6.13
C VAL A 250 -3.69 26.54 6.98
N ARG A 251 -2.60 26.33 7.72
CA ARG A 251 -2.52 25.29 8.73
C ARG A 251 -3.26 25.72 9.98
N LEU A 252 -4.18 24.89 10.45
CA LEU A 252 -4.93 25.12 11.67
C LEU A 252 -4.20 24.52 12.88
N GLY A 253 -4.16 25.27 13.98
CA GLY A 253 -3.71 24.77 15.28
C GLY A 253 -4.84 24.00 15.97
N VAL A 254 -4.87 22.68 15.78
CA VAL A 254 -5.86 21.78 16.36
C VAL A 254 -5.20 20.95 17.44
N GLY A 255 -5.83 20.87 18.62
CA GLY A 255 -5.30 20.09 19.74
C GLY A 255 -5.11 18.61 19.34
N GLY A 256 -3.90 18.10 19.63
CA GLY A 256 -3.50 16.73 19.25
C GLY A 256 -2.95 16.60 17.82
N THR A 257 -2.76 17.68 17.10
CA THR A 257 -2.03 17.69 15.82
C THR A 257 -0.71 18.44 15.94
N PRO A 258 0.33 18.13 15.12
CA PRO A 258 0.32 17.13 14.02
C PRO A 258 0.28 15.70 14.51
N LEU A 259 -0.39 14.81 13.78
CA LEU A 259 -0.28 13.37 13.99
C LEU A 259 0.98 12.83 13.33
N ASP A 260 1.64 11.88 13.97
CA ASP A 260 2.77 11.17 13.38
C ASP A 260 2.30 9.93 12.64
N GLY A 261 2.77 9.76 11.40
CA GLY A 261 2.56 8.59 10.59
C GLY A 261 3.89 7.97 10.14
N MET A 262 3.83 6.71 9.72
CA MET A 262 4.98 5.97 9.23
C MET A 262 4.60 5.13 8.02
N TRP A 263 5.33 5.31 6.92
CA TRP A 263 5.24 4.41 5.78
C TRP A 263 6.23 3.27 5.90
N HIS A 264 5.77 2.12 5.44
CA HIS A 264 6.51 0.87 5.47
C HIS A 264 6.66 0.32 4.06
N ALA A 265 7.78 -0.35 3.84
CA ALA A 265 7.96 -1.26 2.73
C ALA A 265 7.86 -2.69 3.26
N ALA A 266 6.99 -3.50 2.68
CA ALA A 266 6.87 -4.89 3.08
C ALA A 266 7.02 -5.84 1.89
N THR A 267 7.60 -7.00 2.18
CA THR A 267 7.85 -8.11 1.25
C THR A 267 7.54 -9.41 1.96
N LEU A 268 7.47 -10.50 1.24
CA LEU A 268 7.64 -11.81 1.87
C LEU A 268 9.05 -11.92 2.45
N GLY A 269 9.25 -12.84 3.41
CA GLY A 269 10.56 -13.12 4.00
C GLY A 269 11.63 -13.44 2.95
N ALA A 270 12.91 -13.26 3.31
CA ALA A 270 14.03 -13.30 2.39
C ALA A 270 14.10 -14.55 1.50
N GLU A 271 13.74 -15.73 2.04
CA GLU A 271 13.72 -17.00 1.29
C GLU A 271 12.60 -17.07 0.23
N ARG A 272 11.55 -16.27 0.40
CA ARG A 272 10.35 -16.25 -0.44
C ARG A 272 10.27 -15.04 -1.36
N SER A 273 11.18 -14.08 -1.18
CA SER A 273 11.23 -12.80 -1.91
C SER A 273 12.21 -12.87 -3.08
N SER A 274 11.98 -12.11 -4.14
CA SER A 274 12.97 -11.96 -5.22
C SER A 274 14.14 -11.08 -4.76
N ALA A 275 15.27 -11.17 -5.47
CA ALA A 275 16.45 -10.35 -5.20
C ALA A 275 16.14 -8.85 -5.34
N GLU A 276 15.33 -8.48 -6.34
CA GLU A 276 14.90 -7.12 -6.65
C GLU A 276 13.99 -6.56 -5.56
N ALA A 277 13.02 -7.37 -5.08
CA ALA A 277 12.15 -7.00 -3.98
C ALA A 277 12.95 -6.74 -2.69
N GLY A 278 13.89 -7.63 -2.37
CA GLY A 278 14.83 -7.44 -1.28
C GLY A 278 15.72 -6.21 -1.44
N ALA A 279 16.16 -5.94 -2.68
CA ALA A 279 16.95 -4.74 -3.01
C ALA A 279 16.14 -3.46 -2.83
N LEU A 280 14.89 -3.39 -3.33
CA LEU A 280 14.02 -2.23 -3.12
C LEU A 280 13.73 -2.02 -1.63
N ARG A 281 13.42 -3.08 -0.88
CA ARG A 281 13.18 -2.99 0.57
C ARG A 281 14.39 -2.42 1.33
N ARG A 282 15.61 -2.80 0.95
CA ARG A 282 16.84 -2.21 1.51
C ARG A 282 17.04 -0.78 1.05
N PHE A 283 16.79 -0.51 -0.24
CA PHE A 283 16.99 0.82 -0.82
C PHE A 283 16.11 1.88 -0.17
N VAL A 284 14.83 1.60 0.09
CA VAL A 284 13.91 2.60 0.69
C VAL A 284 14.37 3.12 2.05
N THR A 285 15.20 2.37 2.77
CA THR A 285 15.74 2.79 4.08
C THR A 285 17.03 3.60 3.94
N THR A 286 17.53 3.84 2.73
CA THR A 286 18.77 4.59 2.52
C THR A 286 18.54 6.11 2.56
N PRO A 287 19.59 6.89 2.91
CA PRO A 287 19.52 8.36 2.81
C PRO A 287 19.20 8.84 1.39
N GLU A 288 19.70 8.14 0.36
CA GLU A 288 19.44 8.48 -1.05
C GLU A 288 17.95 8.35 -1.40
N ALA A 289 17.28 7.28 -0.98
CA ALA A 289 15.85 7.12 -1.18
C ALA A 289 15.06 8.23 -0.49
N THR A 290 15.39 8.53 0.77
CA THR A 290 14.77 9.64 1.50
C THR A 290 15.01 10.98 0.80
N GLN A 291 16.24 11.23 0.33
CA GLN A 291 16.57 12.44 -0.40
C GLN A 291 15.79 12.55 -1.71
N ALA A 292 15.69 11.47 -2.48
CA ALA A 292 14.91 11.44 -3.72
C ALA A 292 13.43 11.80 -3.48
N ILE A 293 12.83 11.29 -2.41
CA ILE A 293 11.44 11.56 -2.07
C ILE A 293 11.23 13.03 -1.62
N VAL A 294 12.14 13.57 -0.83
CA VAL A 294 11.99 14.90 -0.21
C VAL A 294 12.50 16.03 -1.12
N ALA A 295 13.49 15.76 -1.97
CA ALA A 295 14.08 16.74 -2.90
C ALA A 295 13.18 16.91 -4.12
N ARG A 296 12.17 17.79 -4.03
CA ARG A 296 11.44 18.26 -5.22
C ARG A 296 12.23 19.37 -5.93
N PRO A 297 11.92 19.69 -7.22
CA PRO A 297 12.44 20.91 -7.87
C PRO A 297 12.18 22.12 -6.97
N GLY A 298 13.23 22.72 -6.41
CA GLY A 298 13.15 23.74 -5.36
C GLY A 298 13.36 23.24 -3.93
N GLY A 299 13.59 21.94 -3.72
CA GLY A 299 13.86 21.31 -2.43
C GLY A 299 15.23 21.68 -1.83
N VAL A 300 15.47 21.24 -0.59
CA VAL A 300 16.71 21.52 0.16
C VAL A 300 17.91 20.95 -0.59
N PRO A 301 18.96 21.78 -0.86
CA PRO A 301 20.19 21.30 -1.49
C PRO A 301 20.77 20.11 -0.72
N ALA A 302 21.31 19.12 -1.45
CA ALA A 302 21.86 17.89 -0.88
C ALA A 302 22.84 18.10 0.28
N GLY A 303 23.62 19.18 0.26
CA GLY A 303 24.55 19.57 1.33
C GLY A 303 23.90 20.10 2.62
N ARG A 304 22.60 20.42 2.59
CA ARG A 304 21.83 20.87 3.77
C ARG A 304 20.84 19.83 4.27
N PHE A 305 20.72 18.72 3.55
CA PHE A 305 19.86 17.62 3.95
C PHE A 305 20.51 16.86 5.12
N ARG A 306 19.90 16.93 6.27
CA ARG A 306 20.20 16.03 7.38
C ARG A 306 19.11 14.96 7.38
N PRO A 307 19.41 13.70 7.04
CA PRO A 307 18.44 12.63 7.19
C PRO A 307 17.94 12.63 8.64
N PRO A 308 16.66 12.44 8.88
CA PRO A 308 16.17 12.29 10.24
C PRO A 308 16.94 11.11 10.88
N VAL A 309 17.66 11.41 11.97
CA VAL A 309 18.60 10.51 12.67
C VAL A 309 17.96 9.19 13.17
N TYR A 310 16.69 8.98 12.87
CA TYR A 310 15.84 7.94 13.48
C TYR A 310 15.77 6.62 12.71
N VAL A 311 16.37 6.49 11.54
CA VAL A 311 16.29 5.25 10.76
C VAL A 311 17.33 4.20 11.21
N THR A 312 18.36 4.60 11.95
CA THR A 312 19.52 3.74 12.27
C THR A 312 19.56 3.18 13.69
N ILE A 313 18.67 3.56 14.60
CA ILE A 313 18.80 3.20 16.03
C ILE A 313 18.03 1.93 16.42
N TRP A 314 17.16 1.40 15.58
CA TRP A 314 16.30 0.26 15.94
C TRP A 314 16.81 -1.13 15.51
N SER A 315 17.95 -1.23 14.85
CA SER A 315 18.55 -2.54 14.50
C SER A 315 19.57 -3.08 15.50
N ALA A 316 19.75 -2.46 16.67
CA ALA A 316 20.83 -2.81 17.60
C ALA A 316 20.41 -2.86 19.08
N VAL A 317 19.21 -3.35 19.40
CA VAL A 317 18.91 -3.76 20.78
C VAL A 317 18.20 -5.11 20.77
N GLU A 318 18.99 -6.18 20.67
CA GLU A 318 18.57 -7.46 21.23
C GLU A 318 18.51 -7.30 22.76
N PRO A 319 17.41 -7.69 23.44
CA PRO A 319 17.40 -7.75 24.88
C PRO A 319 18.39 -8.85 25.31
N ARG A 320 19.48 -8.46 25.95
CA ARG A 320 20.34 -9.41 26.66
C ARG A 320 19.48 -10.19 27.64
N ALA A 321 19.37 -11.48 27.41
CA ALA A 321 18.88 -12.42 28.40
C ALA A 321 19.72 -12.25 29.67
N SER A 322 19.12 -11.76 30.76
CA SER A 322 19.72 -11.74 32.07
C SER A 322 19.79 -13.19 32.55
N GLY A 323 20.97 -13.75 32.48
CA GLY A 323 21.30 -15.04 33.06
C GLY A 323 21.20 -14.99 34.58
N ALA A 324 20.72 -16.08 35.11
CA ALA A 324 20.61 -16.40 36.51
C ALA A 324 21.92 -16.25 37.30
N LEU A 325 21.80 -15.78 38.52
CA LEU A 325 22.40 -16.32 39.72
C LEU A 325 21.41 -16.21 40.86
#